data_778176f7772eab73bd3071c7b86c610e
#
_entry.id   778176f7772eab73bd3071c7b86c610e
#
_cell.length_a   1.000
_cell.length_b   1.000
_cell.length_c   1.000
_cell.angle_alpha   90.00
_cell.angle_beta   90.00
_cell.angle_gamma   90.00
#
_symmetry.space_group_name_H-M   'P 1'
#
loop_
_entity.id
_entity.type
_entity.pdbx_description
1 polymer ?
#
loop_
_entity_poly.entity_id
_entity_poly.type
_entity_poly.pdbx_seq_one_letter_code
_entity_poly.pdbx_strand_id
1 'polypeptide(L)'
;MESFGARLAIILLLNAVLLLLSVPPVNSDEEDNLLQGINSFRHSANVPPLTKHDKADCVAEQIADQLEDQHCASNTGPPTQSQLISNYPNVLRKCKIDVNTTRDGMILPVCVPHRVGTLVLTNYTQSRNSRFLNDSRFTGAGIGTEDDWTVLVLTTGTTGGSFASRACRHLVTVSGHYLPSLFLIVFLLFVY
;
A
#
# COMPACT_ATOMS: atom_id res chain seq x y z
N MET A 1 20.94 3.10 -51.54
CA MET A 1 21.25 2.40 -50.27
C MET A 1 21.12 3.25 -49.03
N GLU A 2 20.97 4.57 -49.16
CA GLU A 2 20.86 5.48 -47.97
C GLU A 2 19.48 5.49 -47.27
N SER A 3 18.42 5.07 -47.91
CA SER A 3 17.07 5.16 -47.34
C SER A 3 16.77 4.06 -46.30
N PHE A 4 17.46 2.94 -46.33
CA PHE A 4 17.22 1.81 -45.41
C PHE A 4 17.77 2.09 -44.00
N GLY A 5 18.99 2.67 -43.95
CA GLY A 5 19.60 3.04 -42.64
C GLY A 5 18.85 4.14 -41.90
N ALA A 6 18.31 5.11 -42.62
CA ALA A 6 17.53 6.19 -42.04
C ALA A 6 16.18 5.69 -41.49
N ARG A 7 15.51 4.76 -42.16
CA ARG A 7 14.26 4.15 -41.69
C ARG A 7 14.48 3.31 -40.42
N LEU A 8 15.58 2.53 -40.41
CA LEU A 8 15.95 1.72 -39.25
C LEU A 8 16.25 2.60 -38.01
N ALA A 9 16.98 3.71 -38.21
CA ALA A 9 17.30 4.66 -37.15
C ALA A 9 16.03 5.33 -36.60
N ILE A 10 15.06 5.69 -37.43
CA ILE A 10 13.78 6.27 -37.00
C ILE A 10 12.96 5.26 -36.19
N ILE A 11 12.92 3.99 -36.60
CA ILE A 11 12.20 2.93 -35.87
C ILE A 11 12.82 2.69 -34.51
N LEU A 12 14.16 2.68 -34.42
CA LEU A 12 14.87 2.51 -33.15
C LEU A 12 14.64 3.70 -32.20
N LEU A 13 14.64 4.93 -32.72
CA LEU A 13 14.33 6.13 -31.95
C LEU A 13 12.89 6.14 -31.45
N LEU A 14 11.92 5.76 -32.28
CA LEU A 14 10.52 5.65 -31.90
C LEU A 14 10.31 4.62 -30.80
N ASN A 15 10.97 3.45 -30.88
CA ASN A 15 10.90 2.43 -29.84
C ASN A 15 11.57 2.90 -28.53
N ALA A 16 12.69 3.60 -28.60
CA ALA A 16 13.35 4.17 -27.41
C ALA A 16 12.48 5.23 -26.72
N VAL A 17 11.83 6.12 -27.49
CA VAL A 17 10.89 7.10 -26.95
C VAL A 17 9.66 6.43 -26.35
N LEU A 18 9.12 5.40 -26.98
CA LEU A 18 7.97 4.65 -26.46
C LEU A 18 8.31 3.94 -25.14
N LEU A 19 9.53 3.38 -25.00
CA LEU A 19 10.01 2.78 -23.77
C LEU A 19 10.17 3.81 -22.64
N LEU A 20 10.66 5.02 -22.95
CA LEU A 20 10.79 6.12 -21.97
C LEU A 20 9.42 6.64 -21.51
N LEU A 21 8.41 6.63 -22.38
CA LEU A 21 7.04 7.04 -22.03
C LEU A 21 6.28 5.97 -21.24
N SER A 22 6.77 4.73 -21.21
CA SER A 22 6.14 3.60 -20.50
C SER A 22 6.55 3.50 -19.04
N VAL A 23 7.47 4.35 -18.56
CA VAL A 23 7.82 4.40 -17.14
C VAL A 23 6.70 5.15 -16.41
N PRO A 24 5.88 4.49 -15.58
CA PRO A 24 4.90 5.21 -14.77
C PRO A 24 5.64 6.21 -13.89
N PRO A 25 5.11 7.42 -13.68
CA PRO A 25 5.70 8.34 -12.72
C PRO A 25 5.73 7.62 -11.37
N VAL A 26 6.91 7.48 -10.78
CA VAL A 26 7.06 7.05 -9.39
C VAL A 26 6.61 8.25 -8.55
N ASN A 27 5.30 8.38 -8.36
CA ASN A 27 4.78 9.19 -7.29
C ASN A 27 5.09 8.40 -6.02
N SER A 28 6.10 8.83 -5.30
CA SER A 28 6.30 8.43 -3.91
C SER A 28 5.18 9.11 -3.13
N ASP A 29 4.07 8.40 -2.95
CA ASP A 29 2.94 8.89 -2.17
C ASP A 29 3.39 9.18 -0.73
N GLU A 30 2.72 10.12 -0.09
CA GLU A 30 2.96 10.46 1.33
C GLU A 30 2.94 9.21 2.22
N GLU A 31 2.07 8.27 1.88
CA GLU A 31 1.92 6.97 2.54
C GLU A 31 3.16 6.07 2.39
N ASP A 32 3.75 6.00 1.20
CA ASP A 32 4.97 5.24 0.95
C ASP A 32 6.16 5.83 1.71
N ASN A 33 6.25 7.17 1.79
CA ASN A 33 7.27 7.85 2.60
C ASN A 33 7.10 7.56 4.10
N LEU A 34 5.85 7.54 4.59
CA LEU A 34 5.56 7.19 5.98
C LEU A 34 5.93 5.74 6.27
N LEU A 35 5.57 4.80 5.38
CA LEU A 35 5.93 3.39 5.53
C LEU A 35 7.45 3.20 5.54
N GLN A 36 8.17 3.91 4.68
CA GLN A 36 9.63 3.90 4.67
C GLN A 36 10.21 4.43 6.00
N GLY A 37 9.67 5.51 6.53
CA GLY A 37 10.06 6.06 7.83
C GLY A 37 9.82 5.08 8.98
N ILE A 38 8.65 4.44 9.01
CA ILE A 38 8.31 3.38 9.96
C ILE A 38 9.29 2.20 9.83
N ASN A 39 9.59 1.76 8.63
CA ASN A 39 10.52 0.66 8.38
C ASN A 39 11.96 1.01 8.80
N SER A 40 12.37 2.26 8.64
CA SER A 40 13.66 2.75 9.14
C SER A 40 13.71 2.69 10.68
N PHE A 41 12.62 3.06 11.35
CA PHE A 41 12.49 2.92 12.81
C PHE A 41 12.57 1.45 13.24
N ARG A 42 11.82 0.56 12.58
CA ARG A 42 11.85 -0.90 12.87
C ARG A 42 13.24 -1.49 12.68
N HIS A 43 13.93 -1.11 11.62
CA HIS A 43 15.30 -1.54 11.36
C HIS A 43 16.25 -1.13 12.50
N SER A 44 16.12 0.10 13.02
CA SER A 44 16.92 0.57 14.16
C SER A 44 16.67 -0.23 15.45
N ALA A 45 15.48 -0.83 15.57
CA ALA A 45 15.08 -1.71 16.67
C ALA A 45 15.34 -3.20 16.39
N ASN A 46 16.03 -3.55 15.28
CA ASN A 46 16.27 -4.92 14.82
C ASN A 46 14.97 -5.73 14.59
N VAL A 47 13.91 -5.08 14.14
CA VAL A 47 12.63 -5.70 13.79
C VAL A 47 12.49 -5.75 12.26
N PRO A 48 12.02 -6.87 11.68
CA PRO A 48 11.82 -6.99 10.23
C PRO A 48 10.89 -5.90 9.68
N PRO A 49 11.10 -5.42 8.43
CA PRO A 49 10.27 -4.39 7.83
C PRO A 49 8.83 -4.89 7.59
N LEU A 50 7.90 -3.96 7.60
CA LEU A 50 6.52 -4.18 7.17
C LEU A 50 6.45 -4.12 5.64
N THR A 51 5.63 -4.99 5.05
CA THR A 51 5.30 -4.95 3.62
C THR A 51 3.94 -4.30 3.40
N LYS A 52 3.79 -3.57 2.31
CA LYS A 52 2.49 -2.99 1.94
C LYS A 52 1.45 -4.09 1.76
N HIS A 53 0.23 -3.86 2.25
CA HIS A 53 -0.84 -4.87 2.28
C HIS A 53 -2.17 -4.26 1.82
N ASP A 54 -2.56 -4.50 0.58
CA ASP A 54 -3.72 -3.87 -0.11
C ASP A 54 -5.03 -3.91 0.70
N LYS A 55 -5.28 -5.00 1.43
CA LYS A 55 -6.48 -5.10 2.25
C LYS A 55 -6.41 -4.25 3.50
N ALA A 56 -5.23 -4.09 4.05
CA ALA A 56 -5.01 -3.20 5.18
C ALA A 56 -5.07 -1.74 4.73
N ASP A 57 -4.55 -1.40 3.53
CA ASP A 57 -4.72 -0.08 2.92
C ASP A 57 -6.21 0.26 2.78
N CYS A 58 -7.00 -0.61 2.17
CA CYS A 58 -8.45 -0.40 2.05
C CYS A 58 -9.14 -0.15 3.41
N VAL A 59 -8.76 -0.90 4.46
CA VAL A 59 -9.32 -0.67 5.81
C VAL A 59 -8.87 0.67 6.37
N ALA A 60 -7.62 1.03 6.18
CA ALA A 60 -7.05 2.29 6.66
C ALA A 60 -7.75 3.49 6.00
N GLU A 61 -7.92 3.46 4.67
CA GLU A 61 -8.66 4.48 3.91
C GLU A 61 -10.11 4.61 4.40
N GLN A 62 -10.84 3.49 4.50
CA GLN A 62 -12.24 3.53 4.95
C GLN A 62 -12.40 4.01 6.39
N ILE A 63 -11.39 3.87 7.22
CA ILE A 63 -11.41 4.42 8.59
C ILE A 63 -11.01 5.89 8.58
N ALA A 64 -10.04 6.30 7.76
CA ALA A 64 -9.68 7.70 7.59
C ALA A 64 -10.87 8.53 7.12
N ASP A 65 -11.61 8.07 6.08
CA ASP A 65 -12.85 8.69 5.59
C ASP A 65 -13.89 8.92 6.71
N GLN A 66 -14.00 7.99 7.66
CA GLN A 66 -14.94 8.14 8.77
C GLN A 66 -14.49 9.15 9.83
N LEU A 67 -13.24 9.53 9.81
CA LEU A 67 -12.64 10.49 10.73
C LEU A 67 -12.54 11.90 10.15
N GLU A 68 -12.83 12.08 8.85
CA GLU A 68 -12.73 13.34 8.11
C GLU A 68 -13.36 14.52 8.85
N ASP A 69 -14.61 14.36 9.32
CA ASP A 69 -15.34 15.40 10.03
C ASP A 69 -14.89 15.64 11.49
N GLN A 70 -13.89 14.87 11.97
CA GLN A 70 -13.44 14.94 13.35
C GLN A 70 -12.15 15.76 13.44
N HIS A 71 -12.26 16.98 13.92
CA HIS A 71 -11.08 17.83 14.15
C HIS A 71 -10.15 17.24 15.21
N CYS A 72 -8.83 17.46 15.05
CA CYS A 72 -7.81 17.17 16.06
C CYS A 72 -8.03 18.03 17.31
N ALA A 73 -9.03 17.72 18.12
CA ALA A 73 -9.23 18.44 19.36
C ALA A 73 -8.19 18.00 20.38
N SER A 74 -7.47 18.98 20.93
CA SER A 74 -6.44 18.78 21.95
C SER A 74 -6.93 18.10 23.25
N ASN A 75 -8.25 17.95 23.43
CA ASN A 75 -8.89 17.42 24.63
C ASN A 75 -9.70 16.13 24.41
N THR A 76 -9.95 15.74 23.17
CA THR A 76 -10.49 14.43 22.87
C THR A 76 -9.34 13.58 22.37
N GLY A 77 -8.89 12.64 23.20
CA GLY A 77 -7.88 11.64 22.76
C GLY A 77 -8.27 10.96 21.45
N PRO A 78 -7.39 10.13 20.88
CA PRO A 78 -7.70 9.41 19.67
C PRO A 78 -9.11 8.80 19.77
N PRO A 79 -9.87 8.70 18.66
CA PRO A 79 -11.23 8.20 18.68
C PRO A 79 -11.28 6.92 19.49
N THR A 80 -12.23 6.85 20.39
CA THR A 80 -12.35 5.67 21.24
C THR A 80 -12.55 4.46 20.35
N GLN A 81 -11.94 3.35 20.70
CA GLN A 81 -12.08 2.09 19.96
C GLN A 81 -13.56 1.74 19.70
N SER A 82 -14.48 2.20 20.57
CA SER A 82 -15.93 2.06 20.39
C SER A 82 -16.47 2.80 19.18
N GLN A 83 -15.93 3.96 18.81
CA GLN A 83 -16.35 4.73 17.63
C GLN A 83 -15.86 4.07 16.34
N LEU A 84 -14.64 3.54 16.35
CA LEU A 84 -14.09 2.78 15.23
C LEU A 84 -14.81 1.43 15.02
N ILE A 85 -15.27 0.81 16.11
CA ILE A 85 -15.90 -0.54 16.08
C ILE A 85 -17.33 -0.50 15.55
N SER A 86 -18.07 0.59 15.75
CA SER A 86 -19.51 0.65 15.38
C SER A 86 -19.76 0.40 13.89
N ASN A 87 -18.87 0.83 13.01
CA ASN A 87 -18.99 0.66 11.56
C ASN A 87 -17.99 -0.36 10.97
N TYR A 88 -17.17 -0.98 11.79
CA TYR A 88 -16.13 -1.91 11.36
C TYR A 88 -16.62 -3.07 10.48
N PRO A 89 -17.78 -3.72 10.76
CA PRO A 89 -18.32 -4.75 9.87
C PRO A 89 -18.60 -4.25 8.44
N ASN A 90 -19.01 -2.98 8.29
CA ASN A 90 -19.23 -2.37 6.98
C ASN A 90 -17.90 -2.12 6.25
N VAL A 91 -16.87 -1.64 6.97
CA VAL A 91 -15.52 -1.47 6.43
C VAL A 91 -14.99 -2.81 5.90
N LEU A 92 -15.06 -3.86 6.71
CA LEU A 92 -14.60 -5.19 6.30
C LEU A 92 -15.34 -5.72 5.08
N ARG A 93 -16.65 -5.46 4.98
CA ARG A 93 -17.45 -5.85 3.82
C ARG A 93 -17.03 -5.10 2.57
N LYS A 94 -16.82 -3.78 2.64
CA LYS A 94 -16.33 -2.96 1.53
C LYS A 94 -14.96 -3.46 1.05
N CYS A 95 -14.05 -3.75 1.96
CA CYS A 95 -12.71 -4.26 1.66
C CYS A 95 -12.67 -5.77 1.35
N LYS A 96 -13.83 -6.45 1.37
CA LYS A 96 -13.95 -7.90 1.11
C LYS A 96 -13.06 -8.74 2.03
N ILE A 97 -13.09 -8.46 3.34
CA ILE A 97 -12.30 -9.14 4.36
C ILE A 97 -13.20 -10.01 5.23
N ASP A 98 -12.69 -11.19 5.62
CA ASP A 98 -13.37 -12.03 6.62
C ASP A 98 -13.02 -11.52 8.03
N VAL A 99 -14.04 -11.21 8.84
CA VAL A 99 -13.88 -10.74 10.20
C VAL A 99 -13.00 -11.65 11.07
N ASN A 100 -13.01 -12.96 10.80
CA ASN A 100 -12.19 -13.90 11.56
C ASN A 100 -10.67 -13.74 11.30
N THR A 101 -10.29 -13.03 10.23
CA THR A 101 -8.90 -12.81 9.84
C THR A 101 -8.36 -11.45 10.31
N THR A 102 -9.10 -10.71 11.15
CA THR A 102 -8.71 -9.37 11.62
C THR A 102 -8.41 -9.30 13.12
N ARG A 103 -8.55 -10.41 13.86
CA ARG A 103 -8.47 -10.44 15.33
C ARG A 103 -7.09 -10.06 15.88
N ASP A 104 -6.05 -10.43 15.16
CA ASP A 104 -4.65 -10.19 15.56
C ASP A 104 -4.07 -8.93 14.89
N GLY A 105 -4.90 -8.21 14.12
CA GLY A 105 -4.52 -6.93 13.52
C GLY A 105 -4.62 -5.77 14.51
N MET A 106 -4.04 -4.64 14.14
CA MET A 106 -4.08 -3.41 14.94
C MET A 106 -4.41 -2.21 14.07
N ILE A 107 -5.27 -1.34 14.55
CA ILE A 107 -5.65 -0.08 13.90
C ILE A 107 -5.16 1.06 14.78
N LEU A 108 -4.36 1.94 14.19
CA LEU A 108 -3.65 3.01 14.87
C LEU A 108 -3.96 4.35 14.19
N PRO A 109 -5.05 5.04 14.54
CA PRO A 109 -5.34 6.38 14.05
C PRO A 109 -4.46 7.41 14.76
N VAL A 110 -3.97 8.38 13.98
CA VAL A 110 -3.20 9.54 14.44
C VAL A 110 -3.77 10.77 13.77
N CYS A 111 -4.02 11.82 14.53
CA CYS A 111 -4.45 13.10 14.05
C CYS A 111 -3.33 14.13 14.20
N VAL A 112 -2.95 14.77 13.09
CA VAL A 112 -1.93 15.82 13.04
C VAL A 112 -2.43 16.93 12.13
N PRO A 113 -2.63 18.15 12.64
CA PRO A 113 -3.07 19.26 11.81
C PRO A 113 -2.20 19.43 10.54
N HIS A 114 -2.86 19.53 9.40
CA HIS A 114 -2.21 19.61 8.07
C HIS A 114 -1.31 18.42 7.73
N ARG A 115 -1.43 17.29 8.39
CA ARG A 115 -0.67 16.05 8.19
C ARG A 115 0.83 16.26 7.95
N VAL A 116 1.47 17.12 8.74
CA VAL A 116 2.92 17.34 8.62
C VAL A 116 3.64 16.00 8.79
N GLY A 117 4.21 15.43 7.73
CA GLY A 117 4.70 14.05 7.66
C GLY A 117 5.73 13.70 8.75
N THR A 118 6.61 14.64 9.12
CA THR A 118 7.56 14.45 10.24
C THR A 118 6.86 14.32 11.59
N LEU A 119 5.77 15.05 11.81
CA LEU A 119 4.98 14.98 13.04
C LEU A 119 4.13 13.69 13.06
N VAL A 120 3.58 13.27 11.91
CA VAL A 120 2.88 11.99 11.80
C VAL A 120 3.83 10.84 12.14
N LEU A 121 5.02 10.78 11.54
CA LEU A 121 6.03 9.77 11.84
C LEU A 121 6.45 9.81 13.32
N THR A 122 6.65 11.00 13.88
CA THR A 122 6.98 11.17 15.31
C THR A 122 5.88 10.62 16.21
N ASN A 123 4.60 10.86 15.88
CA ASN A 123 3.47 10.31 16.62
C ASN A 123 3.45 8.78 16.61
N TYR A 124 3.84 8.15 15.50
CA TYR A 124 3.93 6.69 15.46
C TYR A 124 5.14 6.14 16.21
N THR A 125 6.30 6.78 16.10
CA THR A 125 7.57 6.24 16.59
C THR A 125 7.92 6.64 18.01
N GLN A 126 7.39 7.77 18.53
CA GLN A 126 7.73 8.31 19.85
C GLN A 126 6.54 8.35 20.83
N SER A 127 5.39 7.77 20.46
CA SER A 127 4.25 7.66 21.36
C SER A 127 4.05 6.20 21.79
N ARG A 128 2.90 5.94 22.46
CA ARG A 128 2.48 4.58 22.80
C ARG A 128 2.34 3.65 21.57
N ASN A 129 2.23 4.18 20.37
CA ASN A 129 2.10 3.41 19.14
C ASN A 129 3.40 2.68 18.79
N SER A 130 4.56 3.19 19.23
CA SER A 130 5.87 2.59 18.98
C SER A 130 5.98 1.15 19.47
N ARG A 131 5.26 0.78 20.53
CA ARG A 131 5.23 -0.61 21.03
C ARG A 131 4.71 -1.60 20.00
N PHE A 132 3.75 -1.20 19.15
CA PHE A 132 3.22 -2.04 18.08
C PHE A 132 4.17 -2.08 16.89
N LEU A 133 4.87 -0.97 16.63
CA LEU A 133 5.89 -0.93 15.59
C LEU A 133 7.12 -1.79 15.94
N ASN A 134 7.40 -1.98 17.23
CA ASN A 134 8.50 -2.84 17.69
C ASN A 134 8.10 -4.32 17.82
N ASP A 135 6.85 -4.67 17.53
CA ASP A 135 6.37 -6.04 17.60
C ASP A 135 6.64 -6.76 16.26
N SER A 136 7.48 -7.79 16.31
CA SER A 136 7.87 -8.58 15.14
C SER A 136 6.73 -9.47 14.59
N ARG A 137 5.63 -9.63 15.32
CA ARG A 137 4.45 -10.37 14.84
C ARG A 137 3.77 -9.65 13.68
N PHE A 138 3.87 -8.31 13.62
CA PHE A 138 3.36 -7.54 12.51
C PHE A 138 4.32 -7.61 11.32
N THR A 139 3.78 -8.02 10.17
CA THR A 139 4.54 -8.25 8.93
C THR A 139 4.03 -7.43 7.77
N GLY A 140 2.79 -6.96 7.83
CA GLY A 140 2.19 -6.11 6.81
C GLY A 140 1.59 -4.84 7.38
N ALA A 141 1.48 -3.82 6.56
CA ALA A 141 0.90 -2.54 6.89
C ALA A 141 0.02 -2.02 5.76
N GLY A 142 -1.05 -1.33 6.14
CA GLY A 142 -1.85 -0.47 5.28
C GLY A 142 -1.92 0.92 5.86
N ILE A 143 -1.89 1.94 5.01
CA ILE A 143 -1.97 3.34 5.40
C ILE A 143 -3.11 3.98 4.62
N GLY A 144 -3.90 4.79 5.28
CA GLY A 144 -4.92 5.64 4.68
C GLY A 144 -4.90 7.01 5.31
N THR A 145 -5.20 8.02 4.53
CA THR A 145 -5.11 9.41 4.95
C THR A 145 -6.34 10.18 4.51
N GLU A 146 -6.89 10.99 5.42
CA GLU A 146 -7.98 11.92 5.10
C GLU A 146 -7.87 13.15 6.00
N ASP A 147 -7.95 14.35 5.43
CA ASP A 147 -7.76 15.63 6.12
C ASP A 147 -6.53 15.64 7.07
N ASP A 148 -6.77 15.78 8.36
CA ASP A 148 -5.74 15.78 9.41
C ASP A 148 -5.43 14.37 9.94
N TRP A 149 -6.12 13.33 9.45
CA TRP A 149 -6.01 11.97 9.95
C TRP A 149 -5.07 11.11 9.09
N THR A 150 -4.30 10.31 9.78
CA THR A 150 -3.54 9.20 9.21
C THR A 150 -3.87 7.94 9.99
N VAL A 151 -4.26 6.89 9.32
CA VAL A 151 -4.60 5.60 9.92
C VAL A 151 -3.60 4.55 9.45
N LEU A 152 -2.91 3.91 10.38
CA LEU A 152 -2.04 2.78 10.11
C LEU A 152 -2.74 1.50 10.57
N VAL A 153 -2.88 0.54 9.67
CA VAL A 153 -3.42 -0.79 9.96
C VAL A 153 -2.29 -1.81 9.85
N LEU A 154 -2.02 -2.51 10.95
CA LEU A 154 -0.99 -3.55 11.01
C LEU A 154 -1.60 -4.94 10.88
N THR A 155 -0.99 -5.79 10.08
CA THR A 155 -1.40 -7.18 9.85
C THR A 155 -0.32 -8.15 10.30
N THR A 156 -0.73 -9.38 10.64
CA THR A 156 0.20 -10.46 10.98
C THR A 156 0.18 -11.53 9.90
N GLY A 157 1.21 -12.39 9.87
CA GLY A 157 1.24 -13.57 9.00
C GLY A 157 0.34 -14.71 9.46
N THR A 158 -0.40 -14.56 10.58
CA THR A 158 -1.31 -15.58 11.11
C THR A 158 -2.65 -15.57 10.40
N THR A 159 -3.38 -16.69 10.47
CA THR A 159 -4.75 -16.75 9.93
C THR A 159 -5.70 -15.77 10.60
N GLY A 160 -5.44 -15.40 11.87
CA GLY A 160 -6.24 -14.43 12.63
C GLY A 160 -5.92 -12.97 12.36
N GLY A 161 -4.82 -12.65 11.66
CA GLY A 161 -4.37 -11.28 11.44
C GLY A 161 -4.00 -10.96 9.99
N SER A 162 -4.29 -11.86 9.05
CA SER A 162 -3.89 -11.75 7.64
C SER A 162 -4.79 -10.84 6.79
N PHE A 163 -5.90 -10.37 7.31
CA PHE A 163 -6.91 -9.59 6.57
C PHE A 163 -7.35 -10.24 5.26
N ALA A 164 -7.34 -11.58 5.24
CA ALA A 164 -7.71 -12.34 4.06
C ALA A 164 -9.19 -12.23 3.73
N SER A 165 -9.50 -12.32 2.44
CA SER A 165 -10.87 -12.50 1.97
C SER A 165 -11.40 -13.88 2.38
N ARG A 166 -12.71 -14.03 2.51
CA ARG A 166 -13.31 -15.38 2.46
C ARG A 166 -13.01 -15.98 1.11
N ALA A 167 -11.92 -16.75 1.04
CA ALA A 167 -11.39 -17.21 -0.21
C ALA A 167 -12.29 -18.21 -0.89
N CYS A 168 -12.67 -17.91 -2.11
CA CYS A 168 -12.46 -18.90 -3.15
C CYS A 168 -10.95 -19.21 -3.22
N ARG A 169 -10.55 -20.44 -2.96
CA ARG A 169 -9.22 -20.96 -3.34
C ARG A 169 -9.18 -21.03 -4.86
N HIS A 170 -9.03 -19.87 -5.53
CA HIS A 170 -8.65 -19.86 -6.93
C HIS A 170 -7.13 -20.01 -6.97
N LEU A 171 -6.70 -21.21 -7.33
CA LEU A 171 -5.37 -21.44 -7.90
C LEU A 171 -5.19 -20.41 -9.01
N VAL A 172 -4.31 -19.44 -8.79
CA VAL A 172 -3.83 -18.55 -9.85
C VAL A 172 -2.96 -19.41 -10.75
N THR A 173 -3.55 -20.00 -11.76
CA THR A 173 -2.82 -20.46 -12.93
C THR A 173 -2.30 -19.19 -13.60
N VAL A 174 -1.01 -18.93 -13.42
CA VAL A 174 -0.29 -17.91 -14.20
C VAL A 174 -0.32 -18.38 -15.66
N SER A 175 -1.31 -17.92 -16.40
CA SER A 175 -1.40 -18.13 -17.85
C SER A 175 -0.36 -17.26 -18.52
N GLY A 176 0.76 -17.86 -18.87
CA GLY A 176 1.86 -17.24 -19.60
C GLY A 176 1.49 -16.91 -21.05
N HIS A 177 0.75 -15.82 -21.27
CA HIS A 177 0.31 -15.41 -22.62
C HIS A 177 1.15 -14.30 -23.26
N TYR A 178 2.36 -14.01 -22.77
CA TYR A 178 3.18 -12.93 -23.34
C TYR A 178 4.30 -13.38 -24.30
N LEU A 179 4.48 -14.70 -24.52
CA LEU A 179 5.55 -15.21 -25.36
C LEU A 179 5.27 -15.29 -26.90
N PRO A 180 4.02 -15.35 -27.42
CA PRO A 180 3.85 -15.48 -28.87
C PRO A 180 4.02 -14.17 -29.66
N SER A 181 3.81 -12.99 -29.07
CA SER A 181 3.87 -11.74 -29.83
C SER A 181 5.28 -11.28 -30.17
N LEU A 182 6.28 -11.60 -29.35
CA LEU A 182 7.68 -11.28 -29.62
C LEU A 182 8.26 -12.12 -30.76
N PHE A 183 7.89 -13.39 -30.85
CA PHE A 183 8.32 -14.27 -31.93
C PHE A 183 7.75 -13.87 -33.30
N LEU A 184 6.52 -13.36 -33.35
CA LEU A 184 5.86 -12.92 -34.58
C LEU A 184 6.53 -11.67 -35.17
N ILE A 185 6.98 -10.75 -34.33
CA ILE A 185 7.69 -9.53 -34.76
C ILE A 185 9.08 -9.86 -35.30
N VAL A 186 9.80 -10.77 -34.65
CA VAL A 186 11.13 -11.21 -35.13
C VAL A 186 11.02 -11.98 -36.42
N PHE A 187 10.01 -12.84 -36.58
CA PHE A 187 9.79 -13.61 -37.82
C PHE A 187 9.46 -12.72 -39.04
N LEU A 188 8.67 -11.65 -38.83
CA LEU A 188 8.34 -10.69 -39.88
C LEU A 188 9.55 -9.84 -40.32
N LEU A 189 10.55 -9.64 -39.45
CA LEU A 189 11.78 -8.92 -39.79
C LEU A 189 12.78 -9.76 -40.61
N PHE A 190 12.66 -11.09 -40.59
CA PHE A 190 13.54 -11.99 -41.37
C PHE A 190 12.95 -12.44 -42.69
N VAL A 191 11.64 -12.22 -42.92
CA VAL A 191 10.94 -12.68 -44.15
C VAL A 191 10.72 -11.54 -45.15
N TYR A 192 11.00 -10.29 -44.80
CA TYR A 192 10.92 -9.11 -45.67
C TYR A 192 12.26 -8.37 -45.72
#